data_5422fb049fc03c6c8dfc88d7175ef720
#
_entry.id   5422fb049fc03c6c8dfc88d7175ef720
#
_cell.length_a   1.000
_cell.length_b   1.000
_cell.length_c   1.000
_cell.angle_alpha   90.00
_cell.angle_beta   90.00
_cell.angle_gamma   90.00
#
_symmetry.space_group_name_H-M   'P 1'
#
loop_
_entity.id
_entity.type
_entity.pdbx_description
1 polymer ?
#
loop_
_entity_poly.entity_id
_entity_poly.type
_entity_poly.pdbx_seq_one_letter_code
_entity_poly.pdbx_strand_id
1 'polypeptide(L)'
;PKTATNRDIFRCSVIDPAVRVIAKTFPMRSLKQQLYRYRRYGPTEARNLIAARARGLPVPEFYGFGWQQRGLLVKRTMVLLEDLQGYSLLSTIENISSEDAKLTMLRPVAETLLSLYAAGCNHIDLGAENICVSDSEPMDVRLIDFMYAAFLPAPSTTVLAFQAAYVCDSLRDWGVEESTCRQWAIELFSRNEVVAEIEGLVEQYDDFRGSRLSRKERLALR
;
A
#
# COMPACT_ATOMS: atom_id res chain seq x y z
N PRO A 1 4.53 4.39 22.82
CA PRO A 1 3.72 3.19 22.75
C PRO A 1 2.84 3.30 21.51
N LYS A 2 3.14 2.46 20.45
CA LYS A 2 2.27 2.37 19.28
C LYS A 2 0.90 1.92 19.78
N THR A 3 -0.10 2.75 19.63
CA THR A 3 -1.49 2.40 19.91
C THR A 3 -1.81 1.11 19.14
N ALA A 4 -2.23 0.07 19.87
CA ALA A 4 -2.61 -1.21 19.32
C ALA A 4 -3.52 -1.00 18.11
N THR A 5 -3.14 -1.55 16.99
CA THR A 5 -3.93 -1.50 15.75
C THR A 5 -5.33 -2.03 16.06
N ASN A 6 -6.35 -1.21 15.75
CA ASN A 6 -7.75 -1.58 15.94
C ASN A 6 -8.23 -2.60 14.90
N ARG A 7 -7.36 -3.54 14.51
CA ARG A 7 -7.65 -4.58 13.52
C ARG A 7 -7.06 -5.92 13.94
N ASP A 8 -7.75 -6.98 13.64
CA ASP A 8 -7.27 -8.34 13.76
C ASP A 8 -7.22 -8.97 12.36
N ILE A 9 -6.19 -9.76 12.06
CA ILE A 9 -6.01 -10.43 10.78
C ILE A 9 -6.01 -11.93 11.04
N PHE A 10 -6.84 -12.66 10.32
CA PHE A 10 -6.95 -14.11 10.42
C PHE A 10 -6.79 -14.74 9.04
N ARG A 11 -6.03 -15.84 8.97
CA ARG A 11 -6.07 -16.75 7.83
C ARG A 11 -7.22 -17.72 7.99
N CYS A 12 -8.01 -17.87 6.95
CA CYS A 12 -9.18 -18.76 6.92
C CYS A 12 -9.10 -19.62 5.67
N SER A 13 -9.62 -20.85 5.75
CA SER A 13 -9.89 -21.68 4.57
C SER A 13 -11.39 -21.67 4.30
N VAL A 14 -11.76 -21.54 3.04
CA VAL A 14 -13.15 -21.71 2.58
C VAL A 14 -13.32 -23.18 2.21
N ILE A 15 -14.39 -23.82 2.68
CA ILE A 15 -14.54 -25.27 2.59
C ILE A 15 -14.68 -25.74 1.13
N ASP A 16 -15.32 -24.92 0.27
CA ASP A 16 -15.50 -25.27 -1.14
C ASP A 16 -15.72 -24.00 -1.99
N PRO A 17 -14.83 -23.69 -2.95
CA PRO A 17 -13.55 -24.33 -3.24
C PRO A 17 -12.53 -24.11 -2.14
N ALA A 18 -11.46 -24.87 -2.11
CA ALA A 18 -10.36 -24.77 -1.13
C ALA A 18 -9.52 -23.48 -1.33
N VAL A 19 -10.19 -22.33 -1.28
CA VAL A 19 -9.58 -21.01 -1.40
C VAL A 19 -9.14 -20.54 -0.04
N ARG A 20 -7.89 -20.14 0.11
CA ARG A 20 -7.38 -19.52 1.33
C ARG A 20 -7.61 -18.02 1.26
N VAL A 21 -8.12 -17.47 2.35
CA VAL A 21 -8.43 -16.05 2.44
C VAL A 21 -7.84 -15.42 3.69
N ILE A 22 -7.51 -14.15 3.60
CA ILE A 22 -7.23 -13.28 4.73
C ILE A 22 -8.52 -12.58 5.12
N ALA A 23 -8.95 -12.79 6.36
CA ALA A 23 -10.04 -12.03 6.98
C ALA A 23 -9.44 -10.89 7.81
N LYS A 24 -9.53 -9.67 7.31
CA LYS A 24 -9.13 -8.46 8.02
C LYS A 24 -10.33 -7.90 8.75
N THR A 25 -10.33 -7.93 10.09
CA THR A 25 -11.47 -7.53 10.90
C THR A 25 -11.20 -6.25 11.69
N PHE A 26 -12.25 -5.46 11.87
CA PHE A 26 -12.21 -4.17 12.56
C PHE A 26 -13.24 -4.18 13.68
N PRO A 27 -12.84 -4.46 14.93
CA PRO A 27 -13.73 -4.44 16.08
C PRO A 27 -14.18 -3.00 16.40
N MET A 28 -15.48 -2.81 16.62
CA MET A 28 -16.08 -1.53 17.00
C MET A 28 -16.18 -1.44 18.52
N ARG A 29 -15.22 -0.72 19.14
CA ARG A 29 -15.07 -0.69 20.60
C ARG A 29 -15.97 0.31 21.31
N SER A 30 -16.44 1.36 20.64
CA SER A 30 -17.31 2.39 21.23
C SER A 30 -18.68 2.44 20.56
N LEU A 31 -19.71 2.92 21.27
CA LEU A 31 -21.05 3.12 20.73
C LEU A 31 -21.05 4.01 19.48
N LYS A 32 -20.24 5.07 19.47
CA LYS A 32 -20.08 5.95 18.31
C LYS A 32 -19.52 5.21 17.10
N GLN A 33 -18.57 4.27 17.29
CA GLN A 33 -18.08 3.42 16.21
C GLN A 33 -19.16 2.44 15.73
N GLN A 34 -19.88 1.82 16.66
CA GLN A 34 -20.90 0.82 16.36
C GLN A 34 -22.11 1.37 15.60
N LEU A 35 -22.51 2.63 15.89
CA LEU A 35 -23.66 3.27 15.25
C LEU A 35 -23.30 4.05 13.97
N TYR A 36 -22.17 4.76 13.97
CA TYR A 36 -21.90 5.76 12.93
C TYR A 36 -20.60 5.56 12.17
N ARG A 37 -19.52 5.03 12.81
CA ARG A 37 -18.19 4.98 12.21
C ARG A 37 -17.82 3.64 11.58
N TYR A 38 -18.63 2.60 11.75
CA TYR A 38 -18.33 1.29 11.17
C TYR A 38 -18.14 1.32 9.65
N ARG A 39 -18.83 2.23 8.94
CA ARG A 39 -18.72 2.43 7.49
C ARG A 39 -17.37 2.97 7.03
N ARG A 40 -16.55 3.50 7.95
CA ARG A 40 -15.24 4.09 7.63
C ARG A 40 -14.10 3.07 7.57
N TYR A 41 -14.35 1.84 7.97
CA TYR A 41 -13.32 0.78 8.03
C TYR A 41 -13.50 -0.19 6.86
N GLY A 42 -13.91 -1.42 7.07
CA GLY A 42 -14.04 -2.41 6.02
C GLY A 42 -14.68 -1.92 4.71
N PRO A 43 -15.85 -1.24 4.73
CA PRO A 43 -16.48 -0.73 3.51
C PRO A 43 -15.63 0.26 2.71
N THR A 44 -14.84 1.11 3.38
CA THR A 44 -13.94 2.05 2.68
C THR A 44 -12.80 1.30 2.01
N GLU A 45 -12.17 0.35 2.70
CA GLU A 45 -11.11 -0.48 2.13
C GLU A 45 -11.63 -1.31 0.95
N ALA A 46 -12.79 -1.95 1.09
CA ALA A 46 -13.43 -2.71 0.02
C ALA A 46 -13.66 -1.86 -1.24
N ARG A 47 -14.24 -0.66 -1.08
CA ARG A 47 -14.46 0.28 -2.18
C ARG A 47 -13.16 0.68 -2.86
N ASN A 48 -12.13 0.99 -2.08
CA ASN A 48 -10.84 1.41 -2.61
C ASN A 48 -10.12 0.27 -3.35
N LEU A 49 -10.21 -0.97 -2.86
CA LEU A 49 -9.67 -2.15 -3.55
C LEU A 49 -10.40 -2.41 -4.88
N ILE A 50 -11.73 -2.33 -4.90
CA ILE A 50 -12.52 -2.45 -6.13
C ILE A 50 -12.10 -1.36 -7.13
N ALA A 51 -11.93 -0.12 -6.68
CA ALA A 51 -11.51 0.98 -7.52
C ALA A 51 -10.07 0.84 -8.04
N ALA A 52 -9.16 0.31 -7.21
CA ALA A 52 -7.78 0.01 -7.58
C ALA A 52 -7.74 -1.09 -8.67
N ARG A 53 -8.46 -2.18 -8.45
CA ARG A 53 -8.55 -3.28 -9.40
C ARG A 53 -9.14 -2.85 -10.75
N ALA A 54 -10.21 -2.04 -10.73
CA ALA A 54 -10.83 -1.50 -11.95
C ALA A 54 -9.87 -0.62 -12.77
N ARG A 55 -8.77 -0.15 -12.16
CA ARG A 55 -7.68 0.60 -12.80
C ARG A 55 -6.47 -0.27 -13.14
N GLY A 56 -6.57 -1.59 -13.00
CA GLY A 56 -5.49 -2.52 -13.29
C GLY A 56 -4.35 -2.52 -12.28
N LEU A 57 -4.55 -1.95 -11.08
CA LEU A 57 -3.51 -1.96 -10.04
C LEU A 57 -3.31 -3.36 -9.46
N PRO A 58 -2.08 -3.74 -9.11
CA PRO A 58 -1.74 -5.05 -8.56
C PRO A 58 -2.14 -5.14 -7.09
N VAL A 59 -3.39 -5.47 -6.84
CA VAL A 59 -3.97 -5.62 -5.49
C VAL A 59 -4.46 -7.05 -5.29
N PRO A 60 -4.56 -7.54 -4.03
CA PRO A 60 -5.18 -8.82 -3.76
C PRO A 60 -6.61 -8.92 -4.29
N GLU A 61 -7.04 -10.13 -4.66
CA GLU A 61 -8.44 -10.39 -4.93
C GLU A 61 -9.31 -9.98 -3.75
N PHE A 62 -10.38 -9.28 -4.05
CA PHE A 62 -11.39 -8.92 -3.06
C PHE A 62 -12.56 -9.89 -3.18
N TYR A 63 -12.77 -10.71 -2.16
CA TYR A 63 -13.83 -11.71 -2.14
C TYR A 63 -15.12 -11.21 -1.50
N GLY A 64 -15.04 -10.19 -0.63
CA GLY A 64 -16.24 -9.64 -0.03
C GLY A 64 -15.98 -8.82 1.23
N PHE A 65 -17.02 -8.19 1.70
CA PHE A 65 -17.05 -7.56 3.02
C PHE A 65 -18.33 -7.88 3.76
N GLY A 66 -18.27 -7.81 5.09
CA GLY A 66 -19.42 -8.07 5.92
C GLY A 66 -19.32 -7.38 7.27
N TRP A 67 -20.35 -7.55 8.09
CA TRP A 67 -20.35 -7.09 9.47
C TRP A 67 -21.10 -8.06 10.38
N GLN A 68 -20.66 -8.08 11.63
CA GLN A 68 -21.37 -8.74 12.70
C GLN A 68 -22.21 -7.69 13.44
N GLN A 69 -23.50 -7.93 13.51
CA GLN A 69 -24.47 -7.03 14.14
C GLN A 69 -25.15 -7.70 15.34
N ARG A 70 -25.44 -6.92 16.38
CA ARG A 70 -26.28 -7.32 17.51
C ARG A 70 -27.31 -6.22 17.77
N GLY A 71 -28.56 -6.50 17.46
CA GLY A 71 -29.60 -5.46 17.39
C GLY A 71 -29.23 -4.39 16.37
N LEU A 72 -29.25 -3.14 16.76
CA LEU A 72 -28.88 -1.98 15.91
C LEU A 72 -27.36 -1.68 15.90
N LEU A 73 -26.56 -2.43 16.67
CA LEU A 73 -25.15 -2.16 16.88
C LEU A 73 -24.25 -3.04 16.04
N VAL A 74 -23.42 -2.46 15.18
CA VAL A 74 -22.37 -3.17 14.46
C VAL A 74 -21.19 -3.40 15.40
N LYS A 75 -20.89 -4.65 15.70
CA LYS A 75 -19.80 -5.04 16.61
C LYS A 75 -18.46 -5.17 15.93
N ARG A 76 -18.48 -5.58 14.65
CA ARG A 76 -17.27 -5.81 13.86
C ARG A 76 -17.60 -5.65 12.38
N THR A 77 -16.68 -5.09 11.60
CA THR A 77 -16.70 -5.20 10.16
C THR A 77 -15.54 -6.08 9.70
N MET A 78 -15.64 -6.64 8.50
CA MET A 78 -14.65 -7.58 7.97
C MET A 78 -14.51 -7.40 6.47
N VAL A 79 -13.27 -7.53 5.98
CA VAL A 79 -12.93 -7.61 4.56
C VAL A 79 -12.27 -8.97 4.32
N LEU A 80 -12.70 -9.67 3.27
CA LEU A 80 -12.12 -10.94 2.84
C LEU A 80 -11.28 -10.71 1.60
N LEU A 81 -10.00 -11.07 1.68
CA LEU A 81 -8.99 -10.86 0.67
C LEU A 81 -8.29 -12.16 0.32
N GLU A 82 -7.66 -12.20 -0.83
CA GLU A 82 -6.72 -13.24 -1.21
C GLU A 82 -5.60 -13.40 -0.16
N ASP A 83 -5.26 -14.66 0.19
CA ASP A 83 -4.04 -14.96 0.95
C ASP A 83 -2.87 -15.05 -0.03
N LEU A 84 -2.04 -14.02 -0.04
CA LEU A 84 -0.86 -13.89 -0.90
C LEU A 84 0.24 -14.88 -0.49
N GLN A 85 -0.01 -16.19 -0.73
CA GLN A 85 0.99 -17.22 -0.50
C GLN A 85 2.15 -17.11 -1.50
N GLY A 86 3.37 -17.29 -1.03
CA GLY A 86 4.57 -17.12 -1.86
C GLY A 86 4.90 -15.65 -2.14
N TYR A 87 4.35 -14.73 -1.30
CA TYR A 87 4.76 -13.35 -1.24
C TYR A 87 5.32 -13.00 0.12
N SER A 88 6.39 -12.24 0.12
CA SER A 88 7.02 -11.67 1.31
C SER A 88 6.83 -10.16 1.33
N LEU A 89 6.79 -9.54 2.52
CA LEU A 89 6.76 -8.08 2.63
C LEU A 89 8.09 -7.49 2.16
N LEU A 90 8.05 -6.37 1.47
CA LEU A 90 9.25 -5.65 1.03
C LEU A 90 10.16 -5.28 2.21
N SER A 91 9.60 -5.09 3.41
CA SER A 91 10.34 -4.89 4.65
C SER A 91 11.33 -6.03 4.97
N THR A 92 11.17 -7.23 4.37
CA THR A 92 12.13 -8.35 4.53
C THR A 92 13.41 -8.18 3.71
N ILE A 93 13.52 -7.14 2.87
CA ILE A 93 14.69 -6.85 2.01
C ILE A 93 15.99 -6.64 2.83
N GLU A 94 15.89 -6.31 4.11
CA GLU A 94 17.05 -6.18 5.01
C GLU A 94 17.92 -7.44 5.08
N ASN A 95 17.33 -8.62 4.82
CA ASN A 95 18.02 -9.90 4.82
C ASN A 95 18.85 -10.15 3.55
N ILE A 96 18.79 -9.24 2.57
CA ILE A 96 19.53 -9.34 1.32
C ILE A 96 20.86 -8.60 1.48
N SER A 97 21.97 -9.33 1.38
CA SER A 97 23.33 -8.82 1.66
C SER A 97 23.93 -7.96 0.56
N SER A 98 23.45 -8.09 -0.69
CA SER A 98 23.99 -7.38 -1.86
C SER A 98 23.10 -6.20 -2.24
N GLU A 99 23.67 -5.00 -2.39
CA GLU A 99 22.94 -3.81 -2.86
C GLU A 99 22.39 -3.99 -4.28
N ASP A 100 23.12 -4.69 -5.17
CA ASP A 100 22.63 -5.00 -6.53
C ASP A 100 21.39 -5.90 -6.49
N ALA A 101 21.36 -6.87 -5.55
CA ALA A 101 20.18 -7.72 -5.38
C ALA A 101 18.99 -6.92 -4.80
N LYS A 102 19.24 -5.97 -3.89
CA LYS A 102 18.22 -5.04 -3.39
C LYS A 102 17.65 -4.18 -4.53
N LEU A 103 18.51 -3.57 -5.35
CA LEU A 103 18.07 -2.80 -6.52
C LEU A 103 17.29 -3.66 -7.52
N THR A 104 17.70 -4.90 -7.74
CA THR A 104 16.97 -5.84 -8.62
C THR A 104 15.56 -6.10 -8.08
N MET A 105 15.41 -6.34 -6.77
CA MET A 105 14.10 -6.53 -6.13
C MET A 105 13.25 -5.25 -6.17
N LEU A 106 13.84 -4.07 -6.17
CA LEU A 106 13.13 -2.80 -6.23
C LEU A 106 12.64 -2.43 -7.65
N ARG A 107 13.11 -3.08 -8.71
CA ARG A 107 12.65 -2.81 -10.08
C ARG A 107 11.13 -3.03 -10.27
N PRO A 108 10.54 -4.17 -9.91
CA PRO A 108 9.08 -4.36 -10.04
C PRO A 108 8.29 -3.42 -9.11
N VAL A 109 8.87 -2.96 -8.01
CA VAL A 109 8.26 -1.92 -7.17
C VAL A 109 8.20 -0.60 -7.93
N ALA A 110 9.24 -0.22 -8.68
CA ALA A 110 9.23 0.97 -9.53
C ALA A 110 8.11 0.91 -10.59
N GLU A 111 7.96 -0.22 -11.29
CA GLU A 111 6.86 -0.44 -12.25
C GLU A 111 5.47 -0.29 -11.59
N THR A 112 5.36 -0.76 -10.36
CA THR A 112 4.13 -0.64 -9.57
C THR A 112 3.84 0.82 -9.20
N LEU A 113 4.85 1.61 -8.83
CA LEU A 113 4.68 3.04 -8.56
C LEU A 113 4.27 3.81 -9.83
N LEU A 114 4.84 3.48 -10.98
CA LEU A 114 4.41 4.06 -12.27
C LEU A 114 2.96 3.68 -12.60
N SER A 115 2.53 2.47 -12.27
CA SER A 115 1.13 2.05 -12.42
C SER A 115 0.20 2.83 -11.50
N LEU A 116 0.61 3.08 -10.23
CA LEU A 116 -0.14 3.95 -9.31
C LEU A 116 -0.24 5.38 -9.84
N TYR A 117 0.85 5.92 -10.36
CA TYR A 117 0.88 7.25 -10.99
C TYR A 117 -0.09 7.31 -12.17
N ALA A 118 0.00 6.39 -13.12
CA ALA A 118 -0.86 6.35 -14.29
C ALA A 118 -2.36 6.23 -13.92
N ALA A 119 -2.67 5.48 -12.85
CA ALA A 119 -4.01 5.33 -12.31
C ALA A 119 -4.51 6.53 -11.49
N GLY A 120 -3.68 7.56 -11.27
CA GLY A 120 -3.97 8.68 -10.38
C GLY A 120 -4.17 8.24 -8.91
N CYS A 121 -3.51 7.16 -8.49
CA CYS A 121 -3.71 6.59 -7.16
C CYS A 121 -2.74 7.17 -6.13
N ASN A 122 -3.27 7.88 -5.14
CA ASN A 122 -2.53 8.31 -3.95
C ASN A 122 -2.72 7.29 -2.83
N HIS A 123 -1.79 6.34 -2.70
CA HIS A 123 -1.75 5.39 -1.59
C HIS A 123 -0.89 5.99 -0.47
N ILE A 124 -1.51 6.68 0.47
CA ILE A 124 -0.83 7.54 1.45
C ILE A 124 0.00 6.81 2.53
N ASP A 125 -0.17 5.51 2.68
CA ASP A 125 0.56 4.68 3.63
C ASP A 125 1.42 3.62 2.87
N LEU A 126 2.03 3.99 1.74
CA LEU A 126 2.79 3.10 0.85
C LEU A 126 4.22 2.86 1.37
N GLY A 127 4.34 2.24 2.53
CA GLY A 127 5.63 1.80 3.07
C GLY A 127 5.96 0.36 2.70
N ALA A 128 7.19 -0.08 2.96
CA ALA A 128 7.66 -1.44 2.69
C ALA A 128 6.80 -2.54 3.36
N GLU A 129 6.11 -2.20 4.44
CA GLU A 129 5.16 -3.07 5.14
C GLU A 129 3.81 -3.24 4.42
N ASN A 130 3.55 -2.46 3.37
CA ASN A 130 2.33 -2.52 2.57
C ASN A 130 2.59 -2.91 1.10
N ILE A 131 3.81 -3.34 0.80
CA ILE A 131 4.24 -3.86 -0.50
C ILE A 131 4.64 -5.33 -0.31
N CYS A 132 4.01 -6.23 -1.04
CA CYS A 132 4.32 -7.65 -1.07
C CYS A 132 5.00 -7.98 -2.40
N VAL A 133 6.10 -8.72 -2.34
CA VAL A 133 6.89 -9.17 -3.50
C VAL A 133 6.84 -10.69 -3.55
N SER A 134 6.61 -11.26 -4.73
CA SER A 134 6.58 -12.72 -4.88
C SER A 134 7.98 -13.33 -4.74
N ASP A 135 8.02 -14.55 -4.22
CA ASP A 135 9.25 -15.36 -4.11
C ASP A 135 9.59 -16.06 -5.44
N SER A 136 8.76 -15.90 -6.48
CA SER A 136 8.90 -16.55 -7.81
C SER A 136 9.49 -15.61 -8.84
N GLU A 137 10.11 -16.17 -9.88
CA GLU A 137 10.54 -15.42 -11.06
C GLU A 137 9.55 -15.63 -12.23
N PRO A 138 9.14 -14.58 -12.96
CA PRO A 138 9.45 -13.18 -12.68
C PRO A 138 8.78 -12.68 -11.40
N MET A 139 9.44 -11.76 -10.69
CA MET A 139 8.90 -11.17 -9.48
C MET A 139 7.65 -10.35 -9.77
N ASP A 140 6.58 -10.63 -9.04
CA ASP A 140 5.31 -9.87 -9.03
C ASP A 140 5.17 -9.06 -7.74
N VAL A 141 4.48 -7.93 -7.82
CA VAL A 141 4.24 -7.05 -6.68
C VAL A 141 2.75 -6.94 -6.42
N ARG A 142 2.37 -6.99 -5.15
CA ARG A 142 1.00 -6.73 -4.70
C ARG A 142 1.00 -5.65 -3.63
N LEU A 143 0.07 -4.71 -3.76
CA LEU A 143 -0.10 -3.63 -2.81
C LEU A 143 -1.26 -3.94 -1.86
N ILE A 144 -1.06 -3.74 -0.57
CA ILE A 144 -2.06 -4.01 0.47
C ILE A 144 -2.40 -2.74 1.26
N ASP A 145 -3.44 -2.80 2.08
CA ASP A 145 -3.91 -1.72 2.99
C ASP A 145 -4.42 -0.45 2.28
N PHE A 146 -5.36 -0.60 1.37
CA PHE A 146 -6.00 0.50 0.63
C PHE A 146 -7.02 1.31 1.44
N MET A 147 -7.06 1.16 2.78
CA MET A 147 -8.06 1.85 3.60
C MET A 147 -8.06 3.37 3.41
N TYR A 148 -6.91 3.97 3.22
CA TYR A 148 -6.74 5.42 3.08
C TYR A 148 -6.25 5.84 1.69
N ALA A 149 -6.32 4.97 0.71
CA ALA A 149 -6.03 5.35 -0.67
C ALA A 149 -7.06 6.34 -1.21
N ALA A 150 -6.62 7.26 -2.07
CA ALA A 150 -7.47 8.20 -2.79
C ALA A 150 -7.16 8.10 -4.30
N PHE A 151 -8.16 8.37 -5.13
CA PHE A 151 -8.01 8.37 -6.57
C PHE A 151 -8.23 9.77 -7.11
N LEU A 152 -7.21 10.31 -7.75
CA LEU A 152 -7.21 11.63 -8.36
C LEU A 152 -7.83 11.57 -9.77
N PRO A 153 -8.34 12.70 -10.28
CA PRO A 153 -8.88 12.77 -11.65
C PRO A 153 -7.80 12.67 -12.74
N ALA A 154 -6.54 12.96 -12.40
CA ALA A 154 -5.39 12.86 -13.28
C ALA A 154 -4.14 12.40 -12.50
N PRO A 155 -3.12 11.82 -13.17
CA PRO A 155 -1.83 11.54 -12.60
C PRO A 155 -1.18 12.80 -11.98
N SER A 156 -0.44 12.63 -10.88
CA SER A 156 0.25 13.72 -10.18
C SER A 156 1.71 13.36 -9.91
N THR A 157 2.62 14.17 -10.42
CA THR A 157 4.06 14.02 -10.18
C THR A 157 4.41 14.26 -8.71
N THR A 158 3.72 15.18 -8.04
CA THR A 158 3.88 15.41 -6.61
C THR A 158 3.54 14.15 -5.78
N VAL A 159 2.48 13.43 -6.17
CA VAL A 159 2.12 12.17 -5.51
C VAL A 159 3.14 11.08 -5.81
N LEU A 160 3.67 10.99 -7.02
CA LEU A 160 4.73 10.04 -7.38
C LEU A 160 6.00 10.29 -6.57
N ALA A 161 6.45 11.55 -6.49
CA ALA A 161 7.62 11.93 -5.70
C ALA A 161 7.44 11.62 -4.21
N PHE A 162 6.26 11.96 -3.66
CA PHE A 162 5.91 11.61 -2.28
C PHE A 162 5.92 10.10 -2.03
N GLN A 163 5.31 9.31 -2.89
CA GLN A 163 5.25 7.85 -2.71
C GLN A 163 6.63 7.22 -2.81
N ALA A 164 7.48 7.67 -3.76
CA ALA A 164 8.87 7.23 -3.86
C ALA A 164 9.66 7.56 -2.58
N ALA A 165 9.54 8.79 -2.06
CA ALA A 165 10.19 9.21 -0.83
C ALA A 165 9.72 8.38 0.38
N TYR A 166 8.41 8.11 0.48
CA TYR A 166 7.84 7.34 1.58
C TYR A 166 8.26 5.86 1.56
N VAL A 167 8.33 5.24 0.37
CA VAL A 167 8.92 3.89 0.21
C VAL A 167 10.37 3.90 0.67
N CYS A 168 11.18 4.84 0.20
CA CYS A 168 12.59 4.95 0.56
C CYS A 168 12.80 5.20 2.06
N ASP A 169 11.98 6.05 2.70
CA ASP A 169 12.05 6.25 4.16
C ASP A 169 11.77 4.94 4.92
N SER A 170 10.77 4.19 4.48
CA SER A 170 10.47 2.89 5.10
C SER A 170 11.58 1.86 4.84
N LEU A 171 12.18 1.81 3.65
CA LEU A 171 13.29 0.93 3.33
C LEU A 171 14.54 1.23 4.18
N ARG A 172 14.82 2.50 4.44
CA ARG A 172 15.90 2.92 5.34
C ARG A 172 15.67 2.43 6.77
N ASP A 173 14.44 2.45 7.24
CA ASP A 173 14.07 1.87 8.54
C ASP A 173 14.34 0.35 8.61
N TRP A 174 14.45 -0.30 7.46
CA TRP A 174 14.78 -1.73 7.28
C TRP A 174 16.22 -1.96 6.75
N GLY A 175 17.12 -1.00 6.93
CA GLY A 175 18.56 -1.18 6.69
C GLY A 175 19.00 -1.06 5.23
N VAL A 176 18.20 -0.44 4.35
CA VAL A 176 18.63 -0.10 2.98
C VAL A 176 19.36 1.25 3.01
N GLU A 177 20.53 1.31 2.36
CA GLU A 177 21.33 2.53 2.32
C GLU A 177 20.66 3.68 1.57
N GLU A 178 20.95 4.89 2.01
CA GLU A 178 20.42 6.11 1.39
C GLU A 178 20.83 6.26 -0.09
N SER A 179 22.07 5.89 -0.41
CA SER A 179 22.59 5.88 -1.78
C SER A 179 21.77 4.97 -2.70
N THR A 180 21.43 3.78 -2.23
CA THR A 180 20.60 2.81 -2.95
C THR A 180 19.17 3.33 -3.15
N CYS A 181 18.58 3.91 -2.12
CA CYS A 181 17.26 4.54 -2.21
C CYS A 181 17.23 5.67 -3.23
N ARG A 182 18.23 6.55 -3.21
CA ARG A 182 18.30 7.69 -4.13
C ARG A 182 18.55 7.25 -5.57
N GLN A 183 19.45 6.27 -5.78
CA GLN A 183 19.67 5.68 -7.10
C GLN A 183 18.38 5.08 -7.67
N TRP A 184 17.68 4.30 -6.87
CA TRP A 184 16.39 3.70 -7.26
C TRP A 184 15.34 4.76 -7.65
N ALA A 185 15.23 5.85 -6.88
CA ALA A 185 14.29 6.93 -7.18
C ALA A 185 14.63 7.64 -8.50
N ILE A 186 15.90 7.89 -8.77
CA ILE A 186 16.36 8.47 -10.05
C ILE A 186 16.02 7.52 -11.22
N GLU A 187 16.27 6.22 -11.06
CA GLU A 187 15.92 5.23 -12.08
C GLU A 187 14.41 5.17 -12.32
N LEU A 188 13.59 5.23 -11.25
CA LEU A 188 12.13 5.29 -11.34
C LEU A 188 11.67 6.50 -12.17
N PHE A 189 12.17 7.69 -11.86
CA PHE A 189 11.77 8.92 -12.56
C PHE A 189 12.24 8.94 -14.02
N SER A 190 13.42 8.37 -14.30
CA SER A 190 13.94 8.27 -15.66
C SER A 190 13.15 7.35 -16.60
N ARG A 191 12.38 6.39 -16.04
CA ARG A 191 11.53 5.48 -16.83
C ARG A 191 10.21 6.11 -17.26
N ASN A 192 9.85 7.25 -16.70
CA ASN A 192 8.59 7.91 -17.01
C ASN A 192 8.79 8.93 -18.13
N GLU A 193 8.57 8.51 -19.38
CA GLU A 193 8.66 9.39 -20.58
C GLU A 193 7.75 10.64 -20.51
N VAL A 194 6.81 10.66 -19.57
CA VAL A 194 5.86 11.76 -19.38
C VAL A 194 6.47 12.92 -18.58
N VAL A 195 7.61 12.71 -17.92
CA VAL A 195 8.21 13.73 -17.06
C VAL A 195 9.30 14.48 -17.81
N ALA A 196 8.95 15.62 -18.36
CA ALA A 196 9.88 16.52 -19.04
C ALA A 196 10.99 17.10 -18.11
N GLU A 197 10.82 16.99 -16.79
CA GLU A 197 11.69 17.61 -15.79
C GLU A 197 12.04 16.63 -14.65
N ILE A 198 12.95 15.69 -14.92
CA ILE A 198 13.47 14.74 -13.91
C ILE A 198 14.07 15.49 -12.71
N GLU A 199 14.78 16.60 -12.95
CA GLU A 199 15.40 17.40 -11.89
C GLU A 199 14.36 17.92 -10.88
N GLY A 200 13.22 18.44 -11.36
CA GLY A 200 12.16 18.92 -10.50
C GLY A 200 11.46 17.81 -9.70
N LEU A 201 11.42 16.57 -10.23
CA LEU A 201 10.92 15.41 -9.48
C LEU A 201 11.89 14.95 -8.39
N VAL A 202 13.18 14.97 -8.69
CA VAL A 202 14.22 14.64 -7.71
C VAL A 202 14.22 15.67 -6.57
N GLU A 203 14.06 16.96 -6.88
CA GLU A 203 13.92 18.01 -5.87
C GLU A 203 12.68 17.79 -4.98
N GLN A 204 11.51 17.52 -5.56
CA GLN A 204 10.30 17.19 -4.79
C GLN A 204 10.49 15.92 -3.93
N TYR A 205 11.14 14.90 -4.47
CA TYR A 205 11.46 13.69 -3.71
C TYR A 205 12.35 14.01 -2.51
N ASP A 206 13.43 14.78 -2.71
CA ASP A 206 14.35 15.18 -1.64
C ASP A 206 13.61 16.01 -0.57
N ASP A 207 12.68 16.88 -0.94
CA ASP A 207 11.81 17.64 -0.02
C ASP A 207 10.89 16.75 0.82
N PHE A 208 10.39 15.64 0.25
CA PHE A 208 9.54 14.70 0.96
C PHE A 208 10.32 13.75 1.86
N ARG A 209 11.60 13.53 1.62
CA ARG A 209 12.44 12.61 2.42
C ARG A 209 12.50 13.05 3.90
N GLY A 210 12.17 12.11 4.78
CA GLY A 210 12.11 12.36 6.22
C GLY A 210 10.99 13.30 6.66
N SER A 211 10.13 13.76 5.75
CA SER A 211 9.00 14.62 6.09
C SER A 211 7.97 13.86 6.94
N ARG A 212 7.46 14.52 8.00
CA ARG A 212 6.44 13.94 8.88
C ARG A 212 5.05 14.46 8.56
N LEU A 213 4.63 14.35 7.30
CA LEU A 213 3.30 14.75 6.89
C LEU A 213 2.23 13.95 7.64
N SER A 214 1.24 14.67 8.19
CA SER A 214 0.05 14.05 8.76
C SER A 214 -0.76 13.33 7.66
N ARG A 215 -1.61 12.38 8.05
CA ARG A 215 -2.49 11.69 7.10
C ARG A 215 -3.35 12.67 6.28
N LYS A 216 -3.79 13.78 6.87
CA LYS A 216 -4.59 14.79 6.18
C LYS A 216 -3.78 15.51 5.10
N GLU A 217 -2.53 15.86 5.39
CA GLU A 217 -1.62 16.48 4.42
C GLU A 217 -1.30 15.52 3.28
N ARG A 218 -0.98 14.26 3.58
CA ARG A 218 -0.75 13.22 2.56
C ARG A 218 -1.95 13.01 1.63
N LEU A 219 -3.17 13.02 2.17
CA LEU A 219 -4.40 12.94 1.38
C LEU A 219 -4.67 14.19 0.53
N ALA A 220 -4.10 15.33 0.89
CA ALA A 220 -4.27 16.60 0.17
C ALA A 220 -3.29 16.77 -0.99
N LEU A 221 -2.27 15.91 -1.12
CA LEU A 221 -1.33 15.92 -2.26
C LEU A 221 -2.08 15.63 -3.55
N ARG A 222 -1.79 16.45 -4.57
CA ARG A 222 -2.42 16.37 -5.91
C ARG A 222 -1.39 16.61 -6.99
#